data_19dc28c10dd7f844f183f020c8bb7508
#
_entry.id   19dc28c10dd7f844f183f020c8bb7508
#
_cell.length_a   1.000
_cell.length_b   1.000
_cell.length_c   1.000
_cell.angle_alpha   90.00
_cell.angle_beta   90.00
_cell.angle_gamma   90.00
#
_symmetry.space_group_name_H-M   'P 1'
#
loop_
_entity.id
_entity.type
_entity.pdbx_description
1 polymer ?
#
loop_
_entity_poly.entity_id
_entity_poly.type
_entity_poly.pdbx_seq_one_letter_code
_entity_poly.pdbx_strand_id
1 'polypeptide(L)'
;MNPKAVSLFLLLFLPMCLSAEIRSSHVELPENAVQGEQMEIRYVFEVSGAWTFLGPEKTVEGIRLLTQNHYEERLSRSVMKVTVAYLVKSIVAGPVDLPSVQVVTNKGVQLIPGGTLQIDPHPDYGQAWITARDFLKQKGEDCKELEWGYSRGNVHSFYDPGRNAFVWVGSSGVVAYGIDATTWDGKNDDMAGRLFNAYGAERYVAIPEGTVNPLLGDIAYAQNGEFCKGFPVARFRGRDSTCVAGCGAVALAQVLRYYGPAVHPSGKGQLSMDGVPPIPVNMHEIDWDNLRVNELMYLSAASVQTHLSPVNSESSLSLFRHALIGSWGFSPRCRYQQELPLDEIAKQVCSDLDAGRPVILGGEGHTFICDGYKDGFLHFNFGWKGHCNGWYRLPEGISLSECLTNIRPMLPEYDNALEVTLKKAGALAASIPEDSCLTVTRLKISGMIRGEDVALLRRMATEGMLMDLDLSDARIVGNGILRSQPYAERDAAGMTFSTQYHHILFGDIPGTEEEWRIDTITDVQWKEMSLRGLTKGSDWSLVRDENGIRVRYYTRSDVIGTLMFADCENLISLRLPKTITGIEDNAFWKCFCLEHLYIPKGIRNFSDKALNGTPPFMEVHSE
;
A
#
# COMPACT_ATOMS: atom_id res chain seq x y z
N MET A 1 -2.92 17.20 -36.12
CA MET A 1 -2.67 17.66 -37.51
C MET A 1 -3.33 19.01 -37.70
N ASN A 2 -2.56 19.98 -38.09
CA ASN A 2 -2.89 21.41 -38.12
C ASN A 2 -3.97 21.73 -39.19
N PRO A 3 -5.12 22.37 -38.87
CA PRO A 3 -6.18 22.67 -39.85
C PRO A 3 -6.00 24.07 -40.48
N LYS A 4 -4.79 24.39 -40.93
CA LYS A 4 -4.52 25.68 -41.63
C LYS A 4 -3.93 25.48 -43.01
N ALA A 5 -4.49 24.63 -43.84
CA ALA A 5 -4.06 24.53 -45.21
C ALA A 5 -5.09 23.85 -46.12
N VAL A 6 -6.30 24.37 -46.22
CA VAL A 6 -7.17 24.16 -47.38
C VAL A 6 -8.13 25.33 -47.42
N SER A 7 -7.85 26.33 -48.22
CA SER A 7 -8.80 27.16 -48.93
C SER A 7 -8.13 28.46 -49.43
N LEU A 8 -7.33 28.36 -50.46
CA LEU A 8 -6.97 29.52 -51.23
C LEU A 8 -6.84 29.15 -52.72
N PHE A 9 -7.84 28.51 -53.29
CA PHE A 9 -7.92 28.31 -54.75
C PHE A 9 -9.37 28.04 -55.14
N LEU A 10 -10.22 29.07 -55.15
CA LEU A 10 -11.44 29.13 -55.95
C LEU A 10 -12.09 30.51 -55.88
N LEU A 11 -11.34 31.52 -56.28
CA LEU A 11 -11.88 32.87 -56.42
C LEU A 11 -11.49 33.42 -57.78
N LEU A 12 -11.94 32.78 -58.86
CA LEU A 12 -11.93 33.35 -60.20
C LEU A 12 -12.91 32.54 -61.06
N PHE A 13 -14.17 32.92 -61.04
CA PHE A 13 -15.21 32.85 -62.06
C PHE A 13 -16.59 32.97 -61.39
N LEU A 14 -16.97 34.24 -61.14
CA LEU A 14 -18.37 34.56 -60.84
C LEU A 14 -18.90 35.41 -61.99
N PRO A 15 -19.93 34.93 -62.72
CA PRO A 15 -20.73 35.85 -63.57
C PRO A 15 -21.62 36.69 -62.61
N MET A 16 -21.78 37.89 -63.08
CA MET A 16 -22.54 39.00 -62.48
C MET A 16 -23.87 38.60 -61.91
N CYS A 17 -24.19 39.24 -60.76
CA CYS A 17 -25.50 39.61 -60.30
C CYS A 17 -26.32 38.55 -59.59
N LEU A 18 -26.26 38.59 -58.31
CA LEU A 18 -27.37 38.77 -57.38
C LEU A 18 -26.72 38.94 -56.01
N SER A 19 -26.97 40.05 -55.34
CA SER A 19 -26.48 40.33 -54.01
C SER A 19 -26.87 39.16 -53.10
N ALA A 20 -25.87 38.34 -52.70
CA ALA A 20 -26.11 37.26 -51.77
C ALA A 20 -26.33 37.85 -50.38
N GLU A 21 -27.45 37.56 -49.78
CA GLU A 21 -27.89 38.15 -48.51
C GLU A 21 -28.63 37.12 -47.67
N ILE A 22 -28.35 37.08 -46.37
CA ILE A 22 -29.14 36.35 -45.38
C ILE A 22 -30.39 37.20 -45.12
N ARG A 23 -31.54 36.63 -45.45
CA ARG A 23 -32.86 37.29 -45.30
C ARG A 23 -33.49 37.05 -43.95
N SER A 24 -33.32 35.87 -43.42
CA SER A 24 -33.77 35.50 -42.09
C SER A 24 -32.76 34.48 -41.49
N SER A 25 -32.60 34.48 -40.20
CA SER A 25 -31.81 33.48 -39.52
C SER A 25 -32.28 33.32 -38.08
N HIS A 26 -32.23 32.09 -37.57
CA HIS A 26 -32.48 31.76 -36.18
C HIS A 26 -31.79 30.46 -35.80
N VAL A 27 -31.69 30.20 -34.52
CA VAL A 27 -31.29 28.91 -33.95
C VAL A 27 -32.50 28.21 -33.40
N GLU A 28 -32.69 26.93 -33.75
CA GLU A 28 -33.68 26.03 -33.17
C GLU A 28 -32.98 25.21 -32.10
N LEU A 29 -33.48 25.35 -30.87
CA LEU A 29 -32.98 24.63 -29.69
C LEU A 29 -33.91 23.44 -29.37
N PRO A 30 -33.39 22.35 -28.82
CA PRO A 30 -34.23 21.25 -28.38
C PRO A 30 -35.16 21.71 -27.26
N GLU A 31 -36.40 21.21 -27.26
CA GLU A 31 -37.41 21.51 -26.23
C GLU A 31 -37.00 20.99 -24.85
N ASN A 32 -36.33 19.84 -24.81
CA ASN A 32 -35.78 19.23 -23.61
C ASN A 32 -34.30 18.88 -23.85
N ALA A 33 -33.45 19.50 -23.09
CA ALA A 33 -32.03 19.22 -23.11
C ALA A 33 -31.60 18.66 -21.75
N VAL A 34 -31.11 17.41 -21.74
CA VAL A 34 -30.70 16.73 -20.51
C VAL A 34 -29.20 16.41 -20.58
N GLN A 35 -28.53 16.64 -19.47
CA GLN A 35 -27.10 16.31 -19.32
C GLN A 35 -26.85 14.84 -19.65
N GLY A 36 -25.80 14.56 -20.44
CA GLY A 36 -25.42 13.19 -20.83
C GLY A 36 -26.21 12.63 -22.01
N GLU A 37 -27.29 13.27 -22.45
CA GLU A 37 -28.08 12.83 -23.59
C GLU A 37 -27.64 13.50 -24.89
N GLN A 38 -28.00 12.87 -26.00
CA GLN A 38 -27.77 13.43 -27.35
C GLN A 38 -28.93 14.36 -27.69
N MET A 39 -28.60 15.52 -28.27
CA MET A 39 -29.56 16.50 -28.69
C MET A 39 -29.15 17.15 -30.00
N GLU A 40 -30.10 17.72 -30.72
CA GLU A 40 -29.84 18.39 -31.99
C GLU A 40 -30.06 19.89 -31.88
N ILE A 41 -29.06 20.66 -32.29
CA ILE A 41 -29.09 22.14 -32.38
C ILE A 41 -29.07 22.49 -33.86
N ARG A 42 -30.03 23.31 -34.31
CA ARG A 42 -30.13 23.68 -35.74
C ARG A 42 -29.97 25.18 -35.92
N TYR A 43 -29.02 25.55 -36.77
CA TYR A 43 -28.91 26.92 -37.31
C TYR A 43 -29.63 26.96 -38.63
N VAL A 44 -30.67 27.76 -38.70
CA VAL A 44 -31.53 27.87 -39.87
C VAL A 44 -31.40 29.28 -40.45
N PHE A 45 -31.20 29.38 -41.77
CA PHE A 45 -31.13 30.66 -42.44
C PHE A 45 -31.63 30.60 -43.88
N GLU A 46 -32.22 31.71 -44.33
CA GLU A 46 -32.60 31.87 -45.73
C GLU A 46 -31.56 32.74 -46.41
N VAL A 47 -31.01 32.25 -47.50
CA VAL A 47 -29.96 32.96 -48.26
C VAL A 47 -30.28 33.04 -49.74
N SER A 48 -29.97 34.17 -50.33
CA SER A 48 -30.02 34.38 -51.78
C SER A 48 -28.60 34.46 -52.37
N GLY A 49 -28.40 33.93 -53.59
CA GLY A 49 -27.11 33.96 -54.28
C GLY A 49 -26.11 32.90 -53.76
N ALA A 50 -24.81 33.14 -54.03
CA ALA A 50 -23.75 32.21 -53.60
C ALA A 50 -23.35 32.42 -52.15
N TRP A 51 -23.17 31.34 -51.42
CA TRP A 51 -22.82 31.35 -50.02
C TRP A 51 -21.92 30.15 -49.67
N THR A 52 -21.20 30.27 -48.54
CA THR A 52 -20.38 29.19 -47.96
C THR A 52 -20.49 29.22 -46.45
N PHE A 53 -20.73 28.07 -45.83
CA PHE A 53 -20.79 27.92 -44.41
C PHE A 53 -19.37 27.67 -43.85
N LEU A 54 -18.95 28.45 -42.84
CA LEU A 54 -17.65 28.29 -42.19
C LEU A 54 -17.71 27.57 -40.84
N GLY A 55 -18.88 27.52 -40.22
CA GLY A 55 -19.08 26.92 -38.89
C GLY A 55 -19.06 27.94 -37.75
N PRO A 56 -19.01 27.45 -36.51
CA PRO A 56 -19.02 28.30 -35.32
C PRO A 56 -17.72 29.09 -35.16
N GLU A 57 -17.81 30.28 -34.59
CA GLU A 57 -16.65 31.16 -34.36
C GLU A 57 -15.69 30.57 -33.31
N LYS A 58 -16.23 29.79 -32.38
CA LYS A 58 -15.47 29.13 -31.29
C LYS A 58 -16.15 27.84 -30.88
N THR A 59 -15.38 26.97 -30.23
CA THR A 59 -15.89 25.73 -29.59
C THR A 59 -16.73 26.08 -28.35
N VAL A 60 -17.71 25.25 -28.05
CA VAL A 60 -18.57 25.37 -26.87
C VAL A 60 -18.01 24.46 -25.78
N GLU A 61 -17.64 25.05 -24.65
CA GLU A 61 -17.21 24.26 -23.48
C GLU A 61 -18.40 23.44 -22.93
N GLY A 62 -18.14 22.21 -22.55
CA GLY A 62 -19.16 21.32 -21.97
C GLY A 62 -20.13 20.69 -22.98
N ILE A 63 -19.98 20.95 -24.27
CA ILE A 63 -20.76 20.31 -25.34
C ILE A 63 -19.82 19.60 -26.32
N ARG A 64 -20.03 18.30 -26.50
CA ARG A 64 -19.26 17.48 -27.43
C ARG A 64 -20.01 17.31 -28.74
N LEU A 65 -19.42 17.76 -29.86
CA LEU A 65 -19.94 17.53 -31.19
C LEU A 65 -19.80 16.05 -31.57
N LEU A 66 -20.90 15.41 -31.96
CA LEU A 66 -20.93 14.04 -32.46
C LEU A 66 -20.94 14.00 -33.98
N THR A 67 -21.85 14.76 -34.60
CA THR A 67 -21.91 14.90 -36.06
C THR A 67 -22.54 16.22 -36.46
N GLN A 68 -22.29 16.61 -37.70
CA GLN A 68 -22.87 17.79 -38.36
C GLN A 68 -23.54 17.33 -39.64
N ASN A 69 -24.78 17.73 -39.83
CA ASN A 69 -25.57 17.51 -41.04
C ASN A 69 -25.96 18.83 -41.67
N HIS A 70 -26.16 18.80 -43.00
CA HIS A 70 -26.47 19.97 -43.77
C HIS A 70 -27.65 19.67 -44.69
N TYR A 71 -28.70 20.51 -44.67
CA TYR A 71 -29.91 20.34 -45.44
C TYR A 71 -30.21 21.63 -46.17
N GLU A 72 -30.60 21.54 -47.46
CA GLU A 72 -30.97 22.65 -48.31
C GLU A 72 -32.38 22.44 -48.87
N GLU A 73 -33.22 23.43 -48.74
CA GLU A 73 -34.57 23.49 -49.31
C GLU A 73 -34.72 24.70 -50.18
N ARG A 74 -35.17 24.52 -51.41
CA ARG A 74 -35.37 25.63 -52.35
C ARG A 74 -36.74 26.27 -52.14
N LEU A 75 -36.77 27.50 -51.62
CA LEU A 75 -38.01 28.24 -51.38
C LEU A 75 -38.48 28.97 -52.62
N SER A 76 -37.56 29.46 -53.49
CA SER A 76 -37.85 30.14 -54.74
C SER A 76 -36.70 29.98 -55.74
N ARG A 77 -36.81 30.65 -56.92
CA ARG A 77 -35.74 30.62 -57.93
C ARG A 77 -34.41 31.20 -57.40
N SER A 78 -34.47 32.09 -56.41
CA SER A 78 -33.29 32.81 -55.92
C SER A 78 -33.03 32.66 -54.42
N VAL A 79 -33.85 31.90 -53.66
CA VAL A 79 -33.77 31.77 -52.20
C VAL A 79 -33.72 30.31 -51.80
N MET A 80 -32.72 29.98 -51.00
CA MET A 80 -32.53 28.69 -50.35
C MET A 80 -32.73 28.83 -48.85
N LYS A 81 -33.47 27.91 -48.23
CA LYS A 81 -33.46 27.69 -46.77
C LYS A 81 -32.39 26.64 -46.49
N VAL A 82 -31.48 27.00 -45.63
CA VAL A 82 -30.37 26.13 -45.21
C VAL A 82 -30.53 25.82 -43.74
N THR A 83 -30.41 24.54 -43.39
CA THR A 83 -30.39 24.07 -42.03
C THR A 83 -29.08 23.35 -41.77
N VAL A 84 -28.29 23.82 -40.84
CA VAL A 84 -27.09 23.15 -40.34
C VAL A 84 -27.43 22.57 -38.97
N ALA A 85 -27.51 21.25 -38.90
CA ALA A 85 -27.88 20.53 -37.71
C ALA A 85 -26.65 19.93 -37.04
N TYR A 86 -26.41 20.27 -35.80
CA TYR A 86 -25.35 19.72 -34.95
C TYR A 86 -25.97 18.70 -33.98
N LEU A 87 -25.65 17.43 -34.15
CA LEU A 87 -25.91 16.44 -33.12
C LEU A 87 -24.80 16.53 -32.08
N VAL A 88 -25.18 16.83 -30.86
CA VAL A 88 -24.25 17.07 -29.76
C VAL A 88 -24.64 16.25 -28.53
N LYS A 89 -23.67 16.07 -27.63
CA LYS A 89 -23.89 15.51 -26.30
C LYS A 89 -23.41 16.53 -25.26
N SER A 90 -24.23 16.88 -24.29
CA SER A 90 -23.81 17.72 -23.18
C SER A 90 -23.13 16.91 -22.10
N ILE A 91 -22.04 17.44 -21.54
CA ILE A 91 -21.37 16.92 -20.34
C ILE A 91 -21.64 17.80 -19.13
N VAL A 92 -22.24 18.97 -19.31
CA VAL A 92 -22.57 19.94 -18.23
C VAL A 92 -24.07 20.09 -18.07
N ALA A 93 -24.52 20.56 -16.89
CA ALA A 93 -25.87 21.03 -16.62
C ALA A 93 -25.85 22.54 -16.36
N GLY A 94 -26.96 23.21 -16.68
CA GLY A 94 -27.13 24.64 -16.55
C GLY A 94 -27.19 25.38 -17.89
N PRO A 95 -27.13 26.72 -17.90
CA PRO A 95 -27.15 27.52 -19.12
C PRO A 95 -25.83 27.42 -19.87
N VAL A 96 -25.91 27.21 -21.18
CA VAL A 96 -24.75 27.17 -22.09
C VAL A 96 -25.00 28.14 -23.24
N ASP A 97 -24.08 29.10 -23.44
CA ASP A 97 -24.16 30.03 -24.51
C ASP A 97 -23.58 29.42 -25.79
N LEU A 98 -24.41 29.29 -26.81
CA LEU A 98 -24.05 28.80 -28.12
C LEU A 98 -23.43 29.93 -28.97
N PRO A 99 -22.32 29.66 -29.67
CA PRO A 99 -21.68 30.68 -30.50
C PRO A 99 -22.51 31.03 -31.73
N SER A 100 -22.27 32.19 -32.29
CA SER A 100 -22.70 32.49 -33.64
C SER A 100 -21.97 31.60 -34.66
N VAL A 101 -22.65 31.26 -35.75
CA VAL A 101 -22.03 30.57 -36.88
C VAL A 101 -21.80 31.53 -38.04
N GLN A 102 -20.73 31.32 -38.79
CA GLN A 102 -20.28 32.17 -39.86
C GLN A 102 -20.74 31.66 -41.22
N VAL A 103 -21.33 32.55 -42.02
CA VAL A 103 -21.70 32.31 -43.40
C VAL A 103 -21.06 33.37 -44.27
N VAL A 104 -20.29 32.97 -45.25
CA VAL A 104 -19.68 33.89 -46.24
C VAL A 104 -20.62 34.08 -47.42
N THR A 105 -20.87 35.31 -47.77
CA THR A 105 -21.60 35.73 -48.96
C THR A 105 -20.74 36.71 -49.75
N ASN A 106 -21.21 37.19 -50.91
CA ASN A 106 -20.50 38.24 -51.64
C ASN A 106 -20.50 39.62 -50.94
N LYS A 107 -21.24 39.76 -49.82
CA LYS A 107 -21.17 40.93 -48.94
C LYS A 107 -20.21 40.75 -47.77
N GLY A 108 -19.44 39.67 -47.74
CA GLY A 108 -18.51 39.32 -46.67
C GLY A 108 -19.06 38.28 -45.69
N VAL A 109 -18.44 38.17 -44.52
CA VAL A 109 -18.83 37.22 -43.46
C VAL A 109 -20.07 37.80 -42.76
N GLN A 110 -21.11 36.99 -42.68
CA GLN A 110 -22.34 37.30 -41.94
C GLN A 110 -22.48 36.28 -40.79
N LEU A 111 -22.95 36.76 -39.64
CA LEU A 111 -23.12 35.93 -38.43
C LEU A 111 -24.58 35.53 -38.26
N ILE A 112 -24.83 34.27 -38.06
CA ILE A 112 -26.09 33.77 -37.56
C ILE A 112 -25.96 33.65 -36.04
N PRO A 113 -26.74 34.41 -35.26
CA PRO A 113 -26.60 34.39 -33.82
C PRO A 113 -26.89 33.01 -33.23
N GLY A 114 -26.15 32.65 -32.19
CA GLY A 114 -26.48 31.52 -31.33
C GLY A 114 -27.61 31.85 -30.36
N GLY A 115 -27.64 31.16 -29.26
CA GLY A 115 -28.63 31.36 -28.20
C GLY A 115 -28.13 30.75 -26.91
N THR A 116 -28.88 30.85 -25.83
CA THR A 116 -28.58 30.18 -24.59
C THR A 116 -29.41 28.89 -24.51
N LEU A 117 -28.75 27.76 -24.44
CA LEU A 117 -29.38 26.47 -24.25
C LEU A 117 -29.40 26.14 -22.75
N GLN A 118 -30.58 25.91 -22.20
CA GLN A 118 -30.74 25.44 -20.82
C GLN A 118 -30.67 23.92 -20.82
N ILE A 119 -29.73 23.35 -20.06
CA ILE A 119 -29.53 21.91 -19.93
C ILE A 119 -29.91 21.47 -18.52
N ASP A 120 -30.89 20.60 -18.42
CA ASP A 120 -31.35 20.08 -17.15
C ASP A 120 -30.36 19.01 -16.62
N PRO A 121 -30.15 18.94 -15.30
CA PRO A 121 -29.34 17.89 -14.70
C PRO A 121 -29.93 16.50 -15.01
N HIS A 122 -29.03 15.52 -15.25
CA HIS A 122 -29.47 14.13 -15.45
C HIS A 122 -30.22 13.61 -14.21
N PRO A 123 -31.37 12.94 -14.37
CA PRO A 123 -32.20 12.51 -13.24
C PRO A 123 -31.47 11.61 -12.24
N ASP A 124 -30.57 10.73 -12.71
CA ASP A 124 -29.88 9.76 -11.85
C ASP A 124 -28.63 10.31 -11.18
N TYR A 125 -27.84 11.16 -11.86
CA TYR A 125 -26.55 11.64 -11.35
C TYR A 125 -26.33 13.15 -11.40
N GLY A 126 -27.26 13.90 -11.91
CA GLY A 126 -27.08 15.35 -12.13
C GLY A 126 -26.84 16.12 -10.84
N GLN A 127 -27.50 15.77 -9.75
CA GLN A 127 -27.26 16.38 -8.45
C GLN A 127 -25.87 16.03 -7.90
N ALA A 128 -25.42 14.80 -8.06
CA ALA A 128 -24.08 14.37 -7.68
C ALA A 128 -23.00 15.08 -8.52
N TRP A 129 -23.28 15.30 -9.83
CA TRP A 129 -22.40 16.08 -10.71
C TRP A 129 -22.24 17.52 -10.22
N ILE A 130 -23.33 18.18 -9.83
CA ILE A 130 -23.30 19.55 -9.27
C ILE A 130 -22.43 19.55 -8.01
N THR A 131 -22.62 18.59 -7.11
CA THR A 131 -21.83 18.44 -5.88
C THR A 131 -20.34 18.27 -6.20
N ALA A 132 -19.99 17.42 -7.16
CA ALA A 132 -18.61 17.18 -7.57
C ALA A 132 -17.95 18.44 -8.14
N ARG A 133 -18.63 19.13 -9.06
CA ARG A 133 -18.17 20.39 -9.67
C ARG A 133 -17.94 21.48 -8.62
N ASP A 134 -18.91 21.69 -7.75
CA ASP A 134 -18.83 22.76 -6.74
C ASP A 134 -17.72 22.45 -5.71
N PHE A 135 -17.54 21.19 -5.37
CA PHE A 135 -16.43 20.74 -4.52
C PHE A 135 -15.07 21.03 -5.14
N LEU A 136 -14.84 20.65 -6.42
CA LEU A 136 -13.59 20.90 -7.11
C LEU A 136 -13.32 22.41 -7.23
N LYS A 137 -14.34 23.20 -7.53
CA LYS A 137 -14.25 24.65 -7.57
C LYS A 137 -13.83 25.25 -6.21
N GLN A 138 -14.35 24.72 -5.10
CA GLN A 138 -13.92 25.13 -3.74
C GLN A 138 -12.46 24.77 -3.46
N LYS A 139 -11.94 23.70 -4.08
CA LYS A 139 -10.52 23.33 -3.99
C LYS A 139 -9.61 24.12 -4.94
N GLY A 140 -10.19 25.06 -5.70
CA GLY A 140 -9.44 25.92 -6.65
C GLY A 140 -9.25 25.30 -8.04
N GLU A 141 -9.95 24.19 -8.32
CA GLU A 141 -9.86 23.47 -9.59
C GLU A 141 -10.98 23.91 -10.55
N ASP A 142 -10.59 24.47 -11.69
CA ASP A 142 -11.52 24.83 -12.78
C ASP A 142 -11.70 23.62 -13.72
N CYS A 143 -12.53 22.66 -13.30
CA CYS A 143 -12.84 21.46 -14.06
C CYS A 143 -13.98 21.75 -15.04
N LYS A 144 -13.64 22.07 -16.27
CA LYS A 144 -14.59 22.46 -17.34
C LYS A 144 -15.25 21.26 -18.01
N GLU A 145 -14.61 20.10 -17.98
CA GLU A 145 -15.04 18.89 -18.68
C GLU A 145 -15.25 17.72 -17.74
N LEU A 146 -15.88 17.95 -16.59
CA LEU A 146 -16.18 16.91 -15.60
C LEU A 146 -17.23 15.95 -16.15
N GLU A 147 -16.79 14.80 -16.64
CA GLU A 147 -17.63 13.75 -17.22
C GLU A 147 -18.07 12.73 -16.19
N TRP A 148 -19.31 12.26 -16.33
CA TRP A 148 -19.77 11.07 -15.59
C TRP A 148 -19.05 9.82 -16.12
N GLY A 149 -18.52 9.02 -15.23
CA GLY A 149 -17.85 7.76 -15.55
C GLY A 149 -18.78 6.57 -15.39
N TYR A 150 -19.21 6.32 -14.18
CA TYR A 150 -20.10 5.20 -13.84
C TYR A 150 -20.78 5.44 -12.48
N SER A 151 -21.80 4.62 -12.20
CA SER A 151 -22.50 4.63 -10.92
C SER A 151 -22.72 3.22 -10.40
N ARG A 152 -22.75 3.07 -9.09
CA ARG A 152 -23.18 1.84 -8.42
C ARG A 152 -24.00 2.20 -7.20
N GLY A 153 -25.31 1.88 -7.26
CA GLY A 153 -26.26 2.37 -6.27
C GLY A 153 -26.30 3.91 -6.25
N ASN A 154 -26.10 4.48 -5.08
CA ASN A 154 -26.07 5.93 -4.82
C ASN A 154 -24.67 6.57 -4.92
N VAL A 155 -23.66 5.82 -5.35
CA VAL A 155 -22.29 6.34 -5.54
C VAL A 155 -22.03 6.58 -7.02
N HIS A 156 -21.56 7.79 -7.36
CA HIS A 156 -21.31 8.23 -8.71
C HIS A 156 -19.86 8.69 -8.85
N SER A 157 -19.21 8.29 -9.95
CA SER A 157 -17.84 8.68 -10.31
C SER A 157 -17.86 9.71 -11.42
N PHE A 158 -17.08 10.78 -11.24
CA PHE A 158 -16.86 11.84 -12.22
C PHE A 158 -15.37 12.01 -12.45
N TYR A 159 -14.99 12.35 -13.68
CA TYR A 159 -13.60 12.52 -14.09
C TYR A 159 -13.44 13.65 -15.10
N ASP A 160 -12.44 14.51 -14.92
CA ASP A 160 -12.01 15.53 -15.87
C ASP A 160 -10.67 15.12 -16.49
N PRO A 161 -10.64 14.68 -17.77
CA PRO A 161 -9.42 14.24 -18.43
C PRO A 161 -8.43 15.37 -18.69
N GLY A 162 -8.92 16.61 -18.81
CA GLY A 162 -8.08 17.78 -19.06
C GLY A 162 -7.22 18.18 -17.86
N ARG A 163 -7.70 17.86 -16.65
CA ARG A 163 -7.02 18.13 -15.37
C ARG A 163 -6.52 16.88 -14.68
N ASN A 164 -6.79 15.69 -15.22
CA ASN A 164 -6.58 14.42 -14.50
C ASN A 164 -7.13 14.47 -13.07
N ALA A 165 -8.37 14.92 -12.93
CA ALA A 165 -9.03 15.03 -11.63
C ALA A 165 -10.26 14.13 -11.58
N PHE A 166 -10.47 13.45 -10.45
CA PHE A 166 -11.67 12.65 -10.23
C PHE A 166 -12.38 13.03 -8.93
N VAL A 167 -13.68 12.80 -8.89
CA VAL A 167 -14.50 12.93 -7.68
C VAL A 167 -15.52 11.81 -7.63
N TRP A 168 -15.63 11.15 -6.49
CA TRP A 168 -16.68 10.19 -6.20
C TRP A 168 -17.65 10.80 -5.19
N VAL A 169 -18.95 10.73 -5.51
CA VAL A 169 -20.00 11.35 -4.72
C VAL A 169 -20.99 10.28 -4.30
N GLY A 170 -21.22 10.15 -2.99
CA GLY A 170 -22.30 9.37 -2.39
C GLY A 170 -23.44 10.27 -1.94
N SER A 171 -24.46 9.70 -1.30
CA SER A 171 -25.64 10.48 -0.83
C SER A 171 -25.27 11.54 0.21
N SER A 172 -24.24 11.31 1.01
CA SER A 172 -23.74 12.26 2.03
C SER A 172 -22.78 13.33 1.50
N GLY A 173 -22.49 13.34 0.20
CA GLY A 173 -21.54 14.25 -0.45
C GLY A 173 -20.30 13.55 -1.00
N VAL A 174 -19.19 14.28 -1.12
CA VAL A 174 -17.93 13.75 -1.67
C VAL A 174 -17.33 12.71 -0.71
N VAL A 175 -17.01 11.54 -1.27
CA VAL A 175 -16.42 10.39 -0.54
C VAL A 175 -15.00 10.07 -0.95
N ALA A 176 -14.60 10.46 -2.18
CA ALA A 176 -13.21 10.39 -2.63
C ALA A 176 -12.95 11.44 -3.70
N TYR A 177 -11.69 11.89 -3.82
CA TYR A 177 -11.24 12.75 -4.89
C TYR A 177 -9.73 12.66 -5.09
N GLY A 178 -9.29 12.91 -6.32
CA GLY A 178 -7.87 13.02 -6.66
C GLY A 178 -7.66 14.14 -7.67
N ILE A 179 -6.52 14.83 -7.54
CA ILE A 179 -6.06 15.87 -8.45
C ILE A 179 -4.71 15.42 -8.99
N ASP A 180 -4.46 15.62 -10.28
CA ASP A 180 -3.32 15.02 -11.01
C ASP A 180 -3.31 13.48 -10.97
N ALA A 181 -4.49 12.87 -10.86
CA ALA A 181 -4.71 11.44 -10.77
C ALA A 181 -5.86 10.99 -11.67
N THR A 182 -5.69 9.85 -12.33
CA THR A 182 -6.77 9.21 -13.08
C THR A 182 -7.68 8.41 -12.15
N THR A 183 -8.91 8.18 -12.57
CA THR A 183 -9.90 7.43 -11.78
C THR A 183 -9.91 5.95 -12.13
N TRP A 184 -10.46 5.13 -11.23
CA TRP A 184 -10.83 3.74 -11.50
C TRP A 184 -11.82 3.65 -12.68
N ASP A 185 -11.64 2.64 -13.54
CA ASP A 185 -12.38 2.49 -14.80
C ASP A 185 -13.73 1.76 -14.67
N GLY A 186 -14.12 1.39 -13.46
CA GLY A 186 -15.37 0.67 -13.19
C GLY A 186 -15.37 -0.84 -13.50
N LYS A 187 -14.23 -1.39 -13.91
CA LYS A 187 -14.18 -2.79 -14.44
C LYS A 187 -13.45 -3.76 -13.55
N ASN A 188 -12.39 -3.32 -12.88
CA ASN A 188 -11.55 -4.19 -12.06
C ASN A 188 -12.04 -4.25 -10.61
N ASP A 189 -11.98 -5.42 -9.99
CA ASP A 189 -12.22 -5.60 -8.54
C ASP A 189 -10.90 -5.43 -7.76
N ASP A 190 -10.21 -4.32 -8.03
CA ASP A 190 -9.00 -3.91 -7.32
C ASP A 190 -9.37 -3.11 -6.05
N MET A 191 -8.36 -2.65 -5.31
CA MET A 191 -8.57 -1.89 -4.06
C MET A 191 -9.42 -0.64 -4.26
N ALA A 192 -9.24 0.09 -5.37
CA ALA A 192 -10.05 1.27 -5.68
C ALA A 192 -11.52 0.88 -5.95
N GLY A 193 -11.73 -0.20 -6.69
CA GLY A 193 -13.07 -0.76 -6.93
C GLY A 193 -13.77 -1.22 -5.66
N ARG A 194 -13.03 -1.83 -4.73
CA ARG A 194 -13.56 -2.27 -3.43
C ARG A 194 -13.92 -1.09 -2.53
N LEU A 195 -13.09 -0.04 -2.49
CA LEU A 195 -13.43 1.22 -1.83
C LEU A 195 -14.70 1.83 -2.41
N PHE A 196 -14.79 1.92 -3.75
CA PHE A 196 -15.99 2.44 -4.42
C PHE A 196 -17.25 1.67 -4.03
N ASN A 197 -17.16 0.34 -3.99
CA ASN A 197 -18.27 -0.52 -3.60
C ASN A 197 -18.67 -0.35 -2.13
N ALA A 198 -17.70 -0.18 -1.24
CA ALA A 198 -17.92 -0.03 0.20
C ALA A 198 -18.64 1.29 0.54
N TYR A 199 -18.50 2.32 -0.28
CA TYR A 199 -19.19 3.60 -0.08
C TYR A 199 -20.72 3.51 -0.17
N GLY A 200 -21.27 2.49 -0.79
CA GLY A 200 -22.72 2.27 -0.84
C GLY A 200 -23.38 2.07 0.53
N ALA A 201 -22.61 1.69 1.56
CA ALA A 201 -23.11 1.55 2.94
C ALA A 201 -23.24 2.88 3.71
N GLU A 202 -22.60 3.95 3.23
CA GLU A 202 -22.62 5.32 3.80
C GLU A 202 -22.18 5.43 5.27
N ARG A 203 -21.34 4.52 5.71
CA ARG A 203 -20.73 4.50 7.04
C ARG A 203 -19.23 4.71 6.92
N TYR A 204 -18.72 5.66 7.71
CA TYR A 204 -17.32 6.07 7.63
C TYR A 204 -16.68 6.12 9.02
N VAL A 205 -15.47 5.65 9.09
CA VAL A 205 -14.61 5.80 10.26
C VAL A 205 -14.29 7.28 10.46
N ALA A 206 -14.39 7.76 11.68
CA ALA A 206 -13.99 9.12 12.04
C ALA A 206 -12.45 9.24 11.96
N ILE A 207 -11.97 10.14 11.12
CA ILE A 207 -10.55 10.48 11.04
C ILE A 207 -10.27 11.61 12.05
N PRO A 208 -9.19 11.53 12.86
CA PRO A 208 -8.78 12.60 13.76
C PRO A 208 -8.69 13.96 13.08
N GLU A 209 -8.94 15.03 13.82
CA GLU A 209 -8.74 16.39 13.31
C GLU A 209 -7.25 16.66 13.08
N GLY A 210 -6.93 17.34 11.99
CA GLY A 210 -5.56 17.69 11.62
C GLY A 210 -5.40 17.78 10.11
N THR A 211 -4.18 18.12 9.68
CA THR A 211 -3.84 18.22 8.26
C THR A 211 -2.38 17.87 8.05
N VAL A 212 -2.15 16.82 7.28
CA VAL A 212 -0.84 16.46 6.73
C VAL A 212 -1.01 16.29 5.22
N ASN A 213 -0.31 17.09 4.44
CA ASN A 213 -0.27 16.92 2.99
C ASN A 213 0.49 15.63 2.61
N PRO A 214 0.26 15.07 1.41
CA PRO A 214 0.93 13.85 1.00
C PRO A 214 2.44 13.93 1.16
N LEU A 215 2.99 13.09 2.04
CA LEU A 215 4.42 13.07 2.38
C LEU A 215 5.28 12.61 1.21
N LEU A 216 4.78 11.70 0.37
CA LEU A 216 5.51 11.17 -0.77
C LEU A 216 5.64 12.19 -1.91
N GLY A 217 4.80 13.24 -1.95
CA GLY A 217 4.83 14.23 -3.04
C GLY A 217 4.68 13.55 -4.41
N ASP A 218 5.64 13.76 -5.30
CA ASP A 218 5.63 13.23 -6.67
C ASP A 218 6.09 11.77 -6.78
N ILE A 219 6.39 11.09 -5.67
CA ILE A 219 6.80 9.68 -5.69
C ILE A 219 5.59 8.81 -6.03
N ALA A 220 5.54 8.32 -7.27
CA ALA A 220 4.46 7.49 -7.78
C ALA A 220 5.02 6.39 -8.69
N TYR A 221 5.28 5.21 -8.12
CA TYR A 221 5.84 4.07 -8.84
C TYR A 221 4.75 3.09 -9.27
N ALA A 222 5.11 2.12 -10.12
CA ALA A 222 4.21 1.06 -10.57
C ALA A 222 4.89 -0.31 -10.55
N GLN A 223 4.06 -1.36 -10.62
CA GLN A 223 4.51 -2.75 -10.51
C GLN A 223 5.14 -3.31 -11.79
N ASN A 224 5.19 -2.56 -12.90
CA ASN A 224 5.55 -3.05 -14.23
C ASN A 224 6.33 -2.01 -15.04
N GLY A 225 6.58 -2.34 -16.31
CA GLY A 225 7.22 -1.44 -17.27
C GLY A 225 8.65 -1.08 -16.90
N GLU A 226 8.96 0.20 -16.93
CA GLU A 226 10.29 0.73 -16.61
C GLU A 226 10.77 0.40 -15.19
N PHE A 227 9.82 0.25 -14.24
CA PHE A 227 10.10 -0.08 -12.84
C PHE A 227 10.60 -1.51 -12.63
N CYS A 228 10.32 -2.41 -13.58
CA CYS A 228 10.76 -3.81 -13.53
C CYS A 228 11.87 -4.13 -14.52
N LYS A 229 12.52 -3.12 -15.08
CA LYS A 229 13.66 -3.35 -15.98
C LYS A 229 14.80 -4.07 -15.24
N GLY A 230 15.16 -5.28 -15.71
CA GLY A 230 16.18 -6.11 -15.07
C GLY A 230 15.63 -7.19 -14.13
N PHE A 231 14.32 -7.23 -13.91
CA PHE A 231 13.67 -8.35 -13.23
C PHE A 231 13.79 -9.64 -14.02
N PRO A 232 13.76 -10.80 -13.36
CA PRO A 232 13.75 -12.10 -14.02
C PRO A 232 12.61 -12.24 -15.03
N VAL A 233 12.86 -13.11 -16.02
CA VAL A 233 11.88 -13.44 -17.07
C VAL A 233 11.34 -14.84 -16.81
N ALA A 234 10.02 -14.99 -16.87
CA ALA A 234 9.35 -16.27 -16.77
C ALA A 234 8.45 -16.52 -17.99
N ARG A 235 8.18 -17.79 -18.26
CA ARG A 235 7.32 -18.16 -19.39
C ARG A 235 5.85 -18.06 -18.98
N PHE A 236 5.10 -17.19 -19.66
CA PHE A 236 3.68 -16.99 -19.43
C PHE A 236 2.90 -17.06 -20.75
N ARG A 237 1.86 -17.91 -20.82
CA ARG A 237 1.04 -18.13 -22.03
C ARG A 237 1.87 -18.37 -23.29
N GLY A 238 2.98 -19.14 -23.15
CA GLY A 238 3.85 -19.51 -24.25
C GLY A 238 4.84 -18.42 -24.71
N ARG A 239 4.92 -17.28 -24.03
CA ARG A 239 5.85 -16.17 -24.29
C ARG A 239 6.73 -15.89 -23.08
N ASP A 240 7.93 -15.41 -23.32
CA ASP A 240 8.80 -14.92 -22.27
C ASP A 240 8.32 -13.52 -21.85
N SER A 241 8.09 -13.34 -20.57
CA SER A 241 7.57 -12.09 -19.99
C SER A 241 8.36 -11.72 -18.75
N THR A 242 8.73 -10.45 -18.61
CA THR A 242 9.37 -9.93 -17.40
C THR A 242 8.41 -10.04 -16.23
N CYS A 243 8.90 -10.51 -15.09
CA CYS A 243 8.13 -10.55 -13.86
C CYS A 243 7.82 -9.14 -13.37
N VAL A 244 6.64 -8.97 -12.75
CA VAL A 244 6.26 -7.70 -12.11
C VAL A 244 6.82 -7.62 -10.69
N ALA A 245 6.98 -6.41 -10.16
CA ALA A 245 7.54 -6.22 -8.82
C ALA A 245 6.60 -6.65 -7.68
N GLY A 246 5.28 -6.56 -7.90
CA GLY A 246 4.27 -6.73 -6.85
C GLY A 246 4.02 -5.44 -6.04
N CYS A 247 2.80 -5.31 -5.50
CA CYS A 247 2.38 -4.11 -4.76
C CYS A 247 3.23 -3.85 -3.51
N GLY A 248 3.65 -4.92 -2.82
CA GLY A 248 4.51 -4.82 -1.66
C GLY A 248 5.86 -4.18 -1.96
N ALA A 249 6.57 -4.67 -2.99
CA ALA A 249 7.85 -4.09 -3.39
C ALA A 249 7.73 -2.62 -3.80
N VAL A 250 6.61 -2.26 -4.48
CA VAL A 250 6.33 -0.87 -4.87
C VAL A 250 6.12 0.01 -3.63
N ALA A 251 5.28 -0.42 -2.68
CA ALA A 251 5.02 0.32 -1.46
C ALA A 251 6.33 0.53 -0.67
N LEU A 252 7.12 -0.52 -0.49
CA LEU A 252 8.41 -0.43 0.19
C LEU A 252 9.37 0.53 -0.54
N ALA A 253 9.54 0.39 -1.85
CA ALA A 253 10.44 1.24 -2.63
C ALA A 253 10.06 2.73 -2.55
N GLN A 254 8.78 3.07 -2.53
CA GLN A 254 8.30 4.45 -2.38
C GLN A 254 8.64 5.01 -0.98
N VAL A 255 8.46 4.22 0.08
CA VAL A 255 8.84 4.61 1.45
C VAL A 255 10.36 4.78 1.57
N LEU A 256 11.14 3.88 1.01
CA LEU A 256 12.60 3.98 0.98
C LEU A 256 13.05 5.24 0.22
N ARG A 257 12.43 5.53 -0.92
CA ARG A 257 12.71 6.76 -1.67
C ARG A 257 12.39 8.03 -0.86
N TYR A 258 11.30 8.01 -0.10
CA TYR A 258 10.93 9.13 0.77
C TYR A 258 12.03 9.46 1.79
N TYR A 259 12.61 8.43 2.42
CA TYR A 259 13.72 8.63 3.37
C TYR A 259 15.07 8.86 2.70
N GLY A 260 15.26 8.40 1.48
CA GLY A 260 16.44 8.66 0.65
C GLY A 260 17.77 8.36 1.36
N PRO A 261 18.69 9.34 1.45
CA PRO A 261 20.04 9.14 2.00
C PRO A 261 20.12 8.68 3.45
N ALA A 262 19.02 8.72 4.19
CA ALA A 262 18.96 8.17 5.56
C ALA A 262 18.80 6.64 5.59
N VAL A 263 18.68 6.00 4.43
CA VAL A 263 18.53 4.55 4.28
C VAL A 263 19.87 3.93 3.91
N HIS A 264 20.31 2.95 4.69
CA HIS A 264 21.60 2.26 4.52
C HIS A 264 21.38 0.76 4.30
N PRO A 265 21.21 0.32 3.06
CA PRO A 265 20.98 -1.09 2.78
C PRO A 265 22.21 -1.95 3.09
N SER A 266 21.99 -3.09 3.72
CA SER A 266 23.03 -4.05 4.09
C SER A 266 22.51 -5.49 4.01
N GLY A 267 23.42 -6.47 4.12
CA GLY A 267 23.06 -7.87 4.17
C GLY A 267 22.63 -8.47 2.84
N LYS A 268 21.66 -9.37 2.88
CA LYS A 268 21.18 -10.12 1.72
C LYS A 268 19.65 -10.16 1.69
N GLY A 269 19.11 -10.30 0.50
CA GLY A 269 17.72 -10.62 0.22
C GLY A 269 17.60 -11.83 -0.68
N GLN A 270 16.40 -12.25 -0.99
CA GLN A 270 16.11 -13.39 -1.83
C GLN A 270 14.83 -13.18 -2.64
N LEU A 271 14.85 -13.61 -3.87
CA LEU A 271 13.67 -13.73 -4.72
C LEU A 271 13.37 -15.21 -4.97
N SER A 272 12.11 -15.51 -5.21
CA SER A 272 11.68 -16.86 -5.60
C SER A 272 10.81 -16.81 -6.85
N MET A 273 10.77 -17.93 -7.59
CA MET A 273 9.95 -18.12 -8.79
C MET A 273 9.62 -19.60 -8.92
N ASP A 274 8.48 -19.94 -9.54
CA ASP A 274 8.12 -21.31 -9.82
C ASP A 274 9.18 -22.04 -10.66
N GLY A 275 9.58 -23.22 -10.19
CA GLY A 275 10.52 -24.08 -10.90
C GLY A 275 11.97 -23.58 -10.97
N VAL A 276 12.31 -22.53 -10.26
CA VAL A 276 13.66 -21.95 -10.19
C VAL A 276 14.16 -21.99 -8.74
N PRO A 277 15.42 -22.39 -8.49
CA PRO A 277 16.00 -22.23 -7.17
C PRO A 277 15.92 -20.78 -6.69
N PRO A 278 15.84 -20.54 -5.37
CA PRO A 278 15.84 -19.20 -4.82
C PRO A 278 17.03 -18.36 -5.32
N ILE A 279 16.76 -17.11 -5.69
CA ILE A 279 17.72 -16.18 -6.26
C ILE A 279 18.25 -15.28 -5.13
N PRO A 280 19.48 -15.48 -4.64
CA PRO A 280 20.08 -14.62 -3.62
C PRO A 280 20.44 -13.27 -4.23
N VAL A 281 20.22 -12.19 -3.46
CA VAL A 281 20.51 -10.82 -3.86
C VAL A 281 21.32 -10.15 -2.76
N ASN A 282 22.51 -9.66 -3.08
CA ASN A 282 23.27 -8.85 -2.13
C ASN A 282 22.72 -7.44 -2.10
N MET A 283 22.38 -6.97 -0.91
CA MET A 283 22.02 -5.57 -0.69
C MET A 283 23.29 -4.72 -0.81
N HIS A 284 23.17 -3.54 -1.34
CA HIS A 284 24.30 -2.61 -1.54
C HIS A 284 23.82 -1.17 -1.46
N GLU A 285 24.74 -0.26 -1.19
CA GLU A 285 24.47 1.18 -1.12
C GLU A 285 23.83 1.70 -2.42
N ILE A 286 22.90 2.62 -2.26
CA ILE A 286 22.13 3.24 -3.34
C ILE A 286 22.69 4.63 -3.62
N ASP A 287 22.94 4.92 -4.88
CA ASP A 287 23.21 6.29 -5.35
C ASP A 287 21.89 7.07 -5.41
N TRP A 288 21.57 7.76 -4.32
CA TRP A 288 20.33 8.52 -4.20
C TRP A 288 20.27 9.74 -5.11
N ASP A 289 21.41 10.28 -5.52
CA ASP A 289 21.52 11.43 -6.44
C ASP A 289 21.25 11.02 -7.89
N ASN A 290 21.68 9.78 -8.26
CA ASN A 290 21.45 9.21 -9.58
C ASN A 290 20.59 7.94 -9.49
N LEU A 291 19.52 7.99 -8.74
CA LEU A 291 18.68 6.84 -8.44
C LEU A 291 18.15 6.13 -9.68
N ARG A 292 18.47 4.85 -9.78
CA ARG A 292 17.83 3.91 -10.70
C ARG A 292 16.65 3.24 -9.99
N VAL A 293 15.44 3.71 -10.27
CA VAL A 293 14.23 3.26 -9.59
C VAL A 293 14.01 1.75 -9.73
N ASN A 294 14.31 1.17 -10.90
CA ASN A 294 14.23 -0.28 -11.10
C ASN A 294 15.20 -1.09 -10.22
N GLU A 295 16.37 -0.53 -9.89
CA GLU A 295 17.32 -1.15 -8.95
C GLU A 295 16.77 -1.12 -7.53
N LEU A 296 16.30 0.05 -7.06
CA LEU A 296 15.62 0.17 -5.77
C LEU A 296 14.43 -0.80 -5.67
N MET A 297 13.64 -0.89 -6.74
CA MET A 297 12.51 -1.82 -6.81
C MET A 297 12.94 -3.29 -6.70
N TYR A 298 14.03 -3.67 -7.38
CA TYR A 298 14.56 -5.02 -7.34
C TYR A 298 15.08 -5.39 -5.94
N LEU A 299 15.84 -4.49 -5.30
CA LEU A 299 16.33 -4.68 -3.93
C LEU A 299 15.15 -4.72 -2.93
N SER A 300 14.15 -3.87 -3.10
CA SER A 300 12.93 -3.89 -2.28
C SER A 300 12.21 -5.23 -2.38
N ALA A 301 12.00 -5.74 -3.58
CA ALA A 301 11.38 -7.05 -3.80
C ALA A 301 12.19 -8.19 -3.15
N ALA A 302 13.53 -8.15 -3.27
CA ALA A 302 14.41 -9.16 -2.69
C ALA A 302 14.40 -9.13 -1.16
N SER A 303 14.39 -7.94 -0.55
CA SER A 303 14.40 -7.80 0.91
C SER A 303 13.14 -8.36 1.59
N VAL A 304 12.00 -8.33 0.90
CA VAL A 304 10.74 -8.90 1.39
C VAL A 304 10.44 -10.28 0.80
N GLN A 305 11.45 -10.94 0.25
CA GLN A 305 11.39 -12.31 -0.27
C GLN A 305 10.26 -12.53 -1.27
N THR A 306 10.07 -11.58 -2.18
CA THR A 306 8.96 -11.63 -3.15
C THR A 306 9.00 -12.90 -4.00
N HIS A 307 7.86 -13.57 -4.11
CA HIS A 307 7.63 -14.60 -5.12
C HIS A 307 7.24 -13.95 -6.44
N LEU A 308 8.13 -14.03 -7.42
CA LEU A 308 8.00 -13.33 -8.69
C LEU A 308 7.14 -14.10 -9.70
N SER A 309 6.30 -13.37 -10.40
CA SER A 309 5.48 -13.86 -11.52
C SER A 309 5.30 -12.76 -12.57
N PRO A 310 5.08 -13.08 -13.84
CA PRO A 310 4.78 -12.09 -14.88
C PRO A 310 3.44 -11.36 -14.72
N VAL A 311 2.57 -11.84 -13.85
CA VAL A 311 1.19 -11.32 -13.72
C VAL A 311 0.94 -10.76 -12.33
N ASN A 312 1.32 -11.52 -11.30
CA ASN A 312 1.06 -11.18 -9.90
C ASN A 312 2.21 -11.69 -9.04
N SER A 313 3.10 -10.80 -8.61
CA SER A 313 4.17 -11.13 -7.67
C SER A 313 3.71 -10.81 -6.25
N GLU A 314 4.04 -11.69 -5.31
CA GLU A 314 3.49 -11.67 -3.96
C GLU A 314 4.59 -11.64 -2.90
N SER A 315 4.34 -10.88 -1.84
CA SER A 315 5.13 -10.87 -0.61
C SER A 315 4.21 -10.66 0.60
N SER A 316 4.56 -11.25 1.75
CA SER A 316 3.81 -11.03 2.99
C SER A 316 4.23 -9.72 3.64
N LEU A 317 3.28 -8.89 4.05
CA LEU A 317 3.57 -7.63 4.76
C LEU A 317 4.26 -7.88 6.12
N SER A 318 4.10 -9.07 6.70
CA SER A 318 4.82 -9.49 7.90
C SER A 318 6.35 -9.47 7.76
N LEU A 319 6.88 -9.65 6.54
CA LEU A 319 8.31 -9.62 6.27
C LEU A 319 8.88 -8.19 6.19
N PHE A 320 8.03 -7.18 6.00
CA PHE A 320 8.49 -5.81 5.78
C PHE A 320 9.17 -5.20 7.00
N ARG A 321 8.62 -5.45 8.19
CA ARG A 321 9.25 -5.00 9.42
C ARG A 321 10.69 -5.53 9.52
N HIS A 322 10.86 -6.81 9.26
CA HIS A 322 12.17 -7.47 9.34
C HIS A 322 13.12 -6.96 8.24
N ALA A 323 12.63 -6.78 7.01
CA ALA A 323 13.40 -6.18 5.92
C ALA A 323 13.85 -4.75 6.26
N LEU A 324 12.95 -3.91 6.77
CA LEU A 324 13.27 -2.54 7.17
C LEU A 324 14.37 -2.50 8.24
N ILE A 325 14.29 -3.35 9.26
CA ILE A 325 15.27 -3.39 10.35
C ILE A 325 16.59 -4.01 9.87
N GLY A 326 16.54 -5.24 9.33
CA GLY A 326 17.72 -6.00 8.93
C GLY A 326 18.39 -5.44 7.68
N SER A 327 17.63 -5.35 6.57
CA SER A 327 18.23 -5.03 5.27
C SER A 327 18.34 -3.54 4.97
N TRP A 328 17.54 -2.66 5.62
CA TRP A 328 17.43 -1.25 5.26
C TRP A 328 17.87 -0.27 6.37
N GLY A 329 18.29 -0.76 7.53
CA GLY A 329 18.79 0.07 8.62
C GLY A 329 17.73 0.94 9.31
N PHE A 330 16.50 0.46 9.39
CA PHE A 330 15.42 1.14 10.11
C PHE A 330 15.38 0.78 11.58
N SER A 331 14.71 1.63 12.34
CA SER A 331 14.56 1.47 13.78
C SER A 331 13.70 0.24 14.14
N PRO A 332 14.10 -0.56 15.13
CA PRO A 332 13.29 -1.66 15.69
C PRO A 332 11.94 -1.22 16.26
N ARG A 333 11.71 0.07 16.42
CA ARG A 333 10.40 0.62 16.81
C ARG A 333 9.35 0.56 15.71
N CYS A 334 9.72 0.20 14.48
CA CYS A 334 8.77 -0.14 13.42
C CYS A 334 7.86 -1.27 13.91
N ARG A 335 6.54 -1.16 13.68
CA ARG A 335 5.54 -2.10 14.17
C ARG A 335 4.72 -2.65 13.01
N TYR A 336 4.64 -3.96 12.94
CA TYR A 336 3.69 -4.70 12.12
C TYR A 336 2.54 -5.17 12.99
N GLN A 337 1.31 -4.91 12.58
CA GLN A 337 0.09 -5.24 13.32
C GLN A 337 -0.95 -5.82 12.37
N GLN A 338 -1.71 -6.77 12.85
CA GLN A 338 -2.80 -7.44 12.12
C GLN A 338 -4.12 -7.29 12.87
N GLU A 339 -5.22 -7.36 12.12
CA GLU A 339 -6.58 -7.44 12.64
C GLU A 339 -6.97 -6.32 13.62
N LEU A 340 -6.41 -5.12 13.42
CA LEU A 340 -6.79 -3.96 14.20
C LEU A 340 -8.16 -3.43 13.75
N PRO A 341 -8.98 -2.90 14.68
CA PRO A 341 -10.15 -2.12 14.32
C PRO A 341 -9.80 -0.91 13.45
N LEU A 342 -10.65 -0.58 12.47
CA LEU A 342 -10.38 0.51 11.52
C LEU A 342 -10.20 1.88 12.20
N ASP A 343 -10.91 2.15 13.28
CA ASP A 343 -10.77 3.39 14.06
C ASP A 343 -9.41 3.46 14.77
N GLU A 344 -8.87 2.32 15.20
CA GLU A 344 -7.52 2.26 15.77
C GLU A 344 -6.45 2.43 14.69
N ILE A 345 -6.63 1.80 13.52
CA ILE A 345 -5.76 2.03 12.35
C ILE A 345 -5.76 3.53 12.00
N ALA A 346 -6.92 4.18 11.92
CA ALA A 346 -7.01 5.60 11.60
C ALA A 346 -6.25 6.49 12.60
N LYS A 347 -6.35 6.21 13.90
CA LYS A 347 -5.64 6.95 14.95
C LYS A 347 -4.11 6.77 14.82
N GLN A 348 -3.66 5.53 14.63
CA GLN A 348 -2.23 5.24 14.49
C GLN A 348 -1.66 5.86 13.21
N VAL A 349 -2.38 5.76 12.09
CA VAL A 349 -2.01 6.40 10.82
C VAL A 349 -1.85 7.90 11.00
N CYS A 350 -2.83 8.61 11.55
CA CYS A 350 -2.73 10.05 11.76
C CYS A 350 -1.58 10.43 12.68
N SER A 351 -1.36 9.68 13.78
CA SER A 351 -0.23 9.89 14.68
C SER A 351 1.13 9.73 13.99
N ASP A 352 1.26 8.78 13.08
CA ASP A 352 2.48 8.60 12.31
C ASP A 352 2.67 9.71 11.27
N LEU A 353 1.62 10.09 10.57
CA LEU A 353 1.64 11.17 9.59
C LEU A 353 2.00 12.52 10.24
N ASP A 354 1.48 12.82 11.43
CA ASP A 354 1.86 14.01 12.22
C ASP A 354 3.35 14.04 12.55
N ALA A 355 3.96 12.87 12.70
CA ALA A 355 5.39 12.72 12.92
C ALA A 355 6.22 12.60 11.62
N GLY A 356 5.63 12.88 10.45
CA GLY A 356 6.29 12.80 9.15
C GLY A 356 6.63 11.38 8.71
N ARG A 357 5.85 10.38 9.11
CA ARG A 357 6.09 8.97 8.78
C ARG A 357 4.96 8.43 7.91
N PRO A 358 5.20 8.07 6.65
CA PRO A 358 4.24 7.36 5.83
C PRO A 358 3.97 5.95 6.40
N VAL A 359 2.73 5.47 6.24
CA VAL A 359 2.27 4.18 6.76
C VAL A 359 1.99 3.24 5.60
N ILE A 360 2.42 1.98 5.70
CA ILE A 360 2.07 0.93 4.73
C ILE A 360 0.86 0.17 5.27
N LEU A 361 -0.17 0.05 4.45
CA LEU A 361 -1.40 -0.66 4.74
C LEU A 361 -1.54 -1.88 3.83
N GLY A 362 -2.09 -2.95 4.38
CA GLY A 362 -2.46 -4.16 3.65
C GLY A 362 -3.95 -4.46 3.84
N GLY A 363 -4.63 -4.81 2.76
CA GLY A 363 -6.03 -5.19 2.80
C GLY A 363 -6.59 -5.48 1.42
N GLU A 364 -7.64 -6.28 1.36
CA GLU A 364 -8.32 -6.61 0.10
C GLU A 364 -7.37 -7.14 -1.00
N GLY A 365 -6.29 -7.83 -0.59
CA GLY A 365 -5.29 -8.38 -1.51
C GLY A 365 -4.34 -7.36 -2.12
N HIS A 366 -4.25 -6.16 -1.56
CA HIS A 366 -3.36 -5.10 -2.02
C HIS A 366 -2.56 -4.48 -0.88
N THR A 367 -1.30 -4.09 -1.17
CA THR A 367 -0.43 -3.33 -0.27
C THR A 367 -0.21 -1.94 -0.85
N PHE A 368 -0.46 -0.90 -0.06
CA PHE A 368 -0.41 0.49 -0.49
C PHE A 368 0.01 1.42 0.65
N ILE A 369 0.14 2.71 0.37
CA ILE A 369 0.62 3.68 1.34
C ILE A 369 -0.47 4.69 1.70
N CYS A 370 -0.57 5.01 2.99
CA CYS A 370 -1.24 6.20 3.47
C CYS A 370 -0.17 7.22 3.86
N ASP A 371 -0.20 8.39 3.22
CA ASP A 371 0.85 9.40 3.35
C ASP A 371 0.34 10.82 3.63
N GLY A 372 -0.96 10.98 3.87
CA GLY A 372 -1.56 12.26 4.22
C GLY A 372 -2.97 12.11 4.80
N TYR A 373 -3.44 13.14 5.51
CA TYR A 373 -4.84 13.21 5.97
C TYR A 373 -5.29 14.66 6.13
N LYS A 374 -6.56 14.95 5.86
CA LYS A 374 -7.22 16.24 6.11
C LYS A 374 -8.73 16.16 5.91
N ASP A 375 -9.47 17.03 6.56
CA ASP A 375 -10.92 17.22 6.34
C ASP A 375 -11.73 15.91 6.46
N GLY A 376 -11.29 14.94 7.26
CA GLY A 376 -11.93 13.62 7.38
C GLY A 376 -11.59 12.65 6.26
N PHE A 377 -10.55 12.91 5.46
CA PHE A 377 -10.03 12.05 4.40
C PHE A 377 -8.62 11.58 4.73
N LEU A 378 -8.27 10.37 4.30
CA LEU A 378 -6.90 9.84 4.21
C LEU A 378 -6.43 9.93 2.76
N HIS A 379 -5.15 10.24 2.55
CA HIS A 379 -4.54 10.19 1.22
C HIS A 379 -3.88 8.83 1.00
N PHE A 380 -4.25 8.16 -0.10
CA PHE A 380 -3.72 6.87 -0.50
C PHE A 380 -2.88 6.96 -1.77
N ASN A 381 -1.73 6.29 -1.76
CA ASN A 381 -0.90 6.02 -2.92
C ASN A 381 -0.89 4.50 -3.18
N PHE A 382 -1.58 4.07 -4.23
CA PHE A 382 -1.78 2.65 -4.53
C PHE A 382 -0.60 1.97 -5.25
N GLY A 383 0.44 2.72 -5.62
CA GLY A 383 1.56 2.14 -6.36
C GLY A 383 1.21 1.80 -7.82
N TRP A 384 0.35 2.58 -8.45
CA TRP A 384 -0.10 2.43 -9.84
C TRP A 384 0.27 3.65 -10.71
N LYS A 385 1.46 4.22 -10.48
CA LYS A 385 1.96 5.41 -11.20
C LYS A 385 0.99 6.60 -11.11
N GLY A 386 0.42 6.83 -9.95
CA GLY A 386 -0.53 7.92 -9.70
C GLY A 386 -1.99 7.60 -10.06
N HIS A 387 -2.26 6.45 -10.73
CA HIS A 387 -3.63 6.03 -10.96
C HIS A 387 -4.37 5.81 -9.64
N CYS A 388 -5.52 6.44 -9.49
CA CYS A 388 -6.35 6.45 -8.28
C CYS A 388 -5.68 7.04 -7.02
N ASN A 389 -4.48 7.61 -7.09
CA ASN A 389 -3.94 8.31 -5.93
C ASN A 389 -4.87 9.45 -5.54
N GLY A 390 -5.15 9.60 -4.25
CA GLY A 390 -6.10 10.65 -3.83
C GLY A 390 -6.56 10.54 -2.40
N TRP A 391 -7.57 11.30 -2.09
CA TRP A 391 -8.18 11.47 -0.78
C TRP A 391 -9.46 10.64 -0.67
N TYR A 392 -9.56 9.84 0.37
CA TYR A 392 -10.61 8.85 0.55
C TYR A 392 -11.19 8.95 1.96
N ARG A 393 -12.50 9.04 2.12
CA ARG A 393 -13.12 8.71 3.40
C ARG A 393 -12.91 7.22 3.65
N LEU A 394 -12.63 6.83 4.88
CA LEU A 394 -12.43 5.41 5.21
C LEU A 394 -13.80 4.75 5.46
N PRO A 395 -14.32 3.90 4.56
CA PRO A 395 -15.62 3.26 4.78
C PRO A 395 -15.48 2.09 5.78
N GLU A 396 -16.47 1.92 6.66
CA GLU A 396 -16.49 0.83 7.64
C GLU A 396 -16.51 -0.58 7.00
N GLY A 397 -16.98 -0.67 5.75
CA GLY A 397 -17.08 -1.94 5.03
C GLY A 397 -15.81 -2.41 4.33
N ILE A 398 -14.69 -1.66 4.42
CA ILE A 398 -13.42 -2.08 3.84
C ILE A 398 -12.63 -2.91 4.85
N SER A 399 -11.90 -3.93 4.38
CA SER A 399 -10.99 -4.71 5.22
C SER A 399 -9.55 -4.21 5.06
N LEU A 400 -9.04 -3.54 6.09
CA LEU A 400 -7.62 -3.27 6.26
C LEU A 400 -7.10 -4.24 7.33
N SER A 401 -6.53 -5.35 6.89
CA SER A 401 -6.13 -6.45 7.79
C SER A 401 -4.74 -6.28 8.37
N GLU A 402 -3.90 -5.44 7.77
CA GLU A 402 -2.50 -5.29 8.12
C GLU A 402 -2.07 -3.83 8.11
N CYS A 403 -1.23 -3.46 9.06
CA CYS A 403 -0.72 -2.09 9.21
C CYS A 403 0.75 -2.12 9.64
N LEU A 404 1.60 -1.38 8.92
CA LEU A 404 3.00 -1.17 9.27
C LEU A 404 3.22 0.30 9.62
N THR A 405 3.48 0.56 10.88
CA THR A 405 3.57 1.89 11.48
C THR A 405 4.94 2.17 12.08
N ASN A 406 5.15 3.42 12.48
CA ASN A 406 6.38 3.89 13.13
C ASN A 406 7.64 3.62 12.27
N ILE A 407 7.46 3.72 10.95
CA ILE A 407 8.53 3.53 9.97
C ILE A 407 9.47 4.74 10.01
N ARG A 408 10.72 4.51 10.44
CA ARG A 408 11.76 5.55 10.47
C ARG A 408 13.14 4.93 10.40
N PRO A 409 14.10 5.55 9.71
CA PRO A 409 15.48 5.10 9.71
C PRO A 409 16.09 5.12 11.12
N MET A 410 17.10 4.28 11.33
CA MET A 410 17.93 4.33 12.53
C MET A 410 18.93 5.45 12.38
N LEU A 411 18.76 6.53 13.13
CA LEU A 411 19.69 7.66 13.10
C LEU A 411 20.84 7.45 14.09
N PRO A 412 22.03 7.99 13.80
CA PRO A 412 23.21 7.84 14.69
C PRO A 412 22.97 8.25 16.15
N GLU A 413 22.12 9.24 16.37
CA GLU A 413 21.77 9.69 17.73
C GLU A 413 20.95 8.68 18.54
N TYR A 414 20.38 7.66 17.89
CA TYR A 414 19.68 6.56 18.57
C TYR A 414 20.59 5.35 18.81
N ASP A 415 21.84 5.39 18.35
CA ASP A 415 22.82 4.33 18.60
C ASP A 415 23.32 4.39 20.04
N ASN A 416 22.83 3.46 20.85
CA ASN A 416 23.12 3.38 22.27
C ASN A 416 23.88 2.09 22.57
N ALA A 417 25.21 2.18 22.62
CA ALA A 417 26.07 1.06 22.93
C ALA A 417 26.40 0.99 24.43
N LEU A 418 26.30 -0.20 25.00
CA LEU A 418 26.58 -0.44 26.41
C LEU A 418 27.47 -1.67 26.58
N GLU A 419 28.47 -1.58 27.48
CA GLU A 419 29.26 -2.72 27.95
C GLU A 419 28.98 -2.96 29.42
N VAL A 420 28.69 -4.21 29.78
CA VAL A 420 28.35 -4.62 31.15
C VAL A 420 29.22 -5.79 31.60
N THR A 421 29.87 -5.65 32.75
CA THR A 421 30.59 -6.74 33.40
C THR A 421 29.82 -7.26 34.61
N LEU A 422 29.34 -8.49 34.53
CA LEU A 422 28.54 -9.11 35.60
C LEU A 422 29.44 -9.84 36.60
N LYS A 423 29.44 -9.38 37.84
CA LYS A 423 30.13 -10.04 38.95
C LYS A 423 29.37 -11.25 39.46
N LYS A 424 28.06 -11.33 39.21
CA LYS A 424 27.17 -12.41 39.66
C LYS A 424 26.09 -12.67 38.61
N ALA A 425 25.80 -13.92 38.31
CA ALA A 425 24.72 -14.32 37.43
C ALA A 425 23.34 -13.87 38.00
N GLY A 426 22.46 -13.38 37.13
CA GLY A 426 21.15 -12.83 37.49
C GLY A 426 21.20 -11.34 37.87
N ALA A 427 22.30 -10.64 37.60
CA ALA A 427 22.47 -9.24 38.00
C ALA A 427 22.31 -8.23 36.86
N LEU A 428 21.98 -8.67 35.64
CA LEU A 428 21.90 -7.78 34.48
C LEU A 428 20.86 -6.66 34.68
N ALA A 429 19.68 -7.00 35.18
CA ALA A 429 18.63 -6.01 35.43
C ALA A 429 19.04 -4.92 36.44
N ALA A 430 19.91 -5.25 37.41
CA ALA A 430 20.44 -4.28 38.37
C ALA A 430 21.64 -3.48 37.79
N SER A 431 22.21 -3.93 36.67
CA SER A 431 23.39 -3.34 36.04
C SER A 431 23.05 -2.39 34.89
N ILE A 432 21.83 -2.43 34.37
CA ILE A 432 21.31 -1.55 33.32
C ILE A 432 20.25 -0.64 33.94
N PRO A 433 20.34 0.70 33.80
CA PRO A 433 19.28 1.60 34.23
C PRO A 433 17.95 1.23 33.57
N GLU A 434 16.85 1.23 34.33
CA GLU A 434 15.52 0.82 33.84
C GLU A 434 15.09 1.63 32.61
N ASP A 435 15.34 2.93 32.62
CA ASP A 435 15.03 3.86 31.51
C ASP A 435 15.83 3.54 30.23
N SER A 436 16.99 2.92 30.38
CA SER A 436 17.87 2.59 29.24
C SER A 436 17.64 1.19 28.70
N CYS A 437 16.99 0.32 29.46
CA CYS A 437 16.87 -1.10 29.14
C CYS A 437 16.28 -1.35 27.74
N LEU A 438 15.25 -0.61 27.35
CA LEU A 438 14.59 -0.77 26.04
C LEU A 438 15.15 0.18 24.94
N THR A 439 16.17 0.97 25.23
CA THR A 439 16.79 1.89 24.28
C THR A 439 18.20 1.48 23.85
N VAL A 440 18.81 0.51 24.54
CA VAL A 440 20.12 -0.05 24.15
C VAL A 440 20.01 -0.73 22.81
N THR A 441 20.90 -0.39 21.88
CA THR A 441 20.95 -0.94 20.52
C THR A 441 22.06 -1.97 20.35
N ARG A 442 23.19 -1.76 21.03
CA ARG A 442 24.33 -2.67 21.05
C ARG A 442 24.75 -2.97 22.47
N LEU A 443 24.85 -4.24 22.82
CA LEU A 443 25.19 -4.66 24.16
C LEU A 443 26.30 -5.70 24.17
N LYS A 444 27.39 -5.40 24.88
CA LYS A 444 28.42 -6.39 25.17
C LYS A 444 28.36 -6.79 26.66
N ILE A 445 28.36 -8.11 26.91
CA ILE A 445 28.34 -8.64 28.26
C ILE A 445 29.56 -9.50 28.52
N SER A 446 30.20 -9.30 29.67
CA SER A 446 31.22 -10.18 30.22
C SER A 446 30.82 -10.69 31.60
N GLY A 447 31.37 -11.87 31.99
CA GLY A 447 31.06 -12.54 33.26
C GLY A 447 29.97 -13.60 33.15
N MET A 448 29.32 -13.94 34.26
CA MET A 448 28.35 -15.03 34.32
C MET A 448 26.93 -14.56 34.09
N ILE A 449 26.20 -15.23 33.19
CA ILE A 449 24.77 -15.00 32.91
C ILE A 449 23.98 -16.28 33.17
N ARG A 450 22.71 -16.09 33.52
CA ARG A 450 21.76 -17.19 33.71
C ARG A 450 20.37 -16.83 33.17
N GLY A 451 19.36 -17.70 33.44
CA GLY A 451 18.03 -17.56 32.84
C GLY A 451 17.41 -16.19 32.91
N GLU A 452 17.44 -15.54 34.06
CA GLU A 452 16.84 -14.19 34.24
C GLU A 452 17.56 -13.11 33.43
N ASP A 453 18.90 -13.21 33.28
CA ASP A 453 19.67 -12.29 32.44
C ASP A 453 19.29 -12.48 30.96
N VAL A 454 19.21 -13.76 30.52
CA VAL A 454 18.80 -14.07 29.15
C VAL A 454 17.35 -13.66 28.87
N ALA A 455 16.45 -13.84 29.87
CA ALA A 455 15.07 -13.36 29.74
C ALA A 455 15.00 -11.84 29.50
N LEU A 456 15.85 -11.06 30.20
CA LEU A 456 15.95 -9.63 29.98
C LEU A 456 16.51 -9.31 28.59
N LEU A 457 17.58 -10.00 28.15
CA LEU A 457 18.15 -9.83 26.80
C LEU A 457 17.10 -10.09 25.70
N ARG A 458 16.30 -11.13 25.87
CA ARG A 458 15.18 -11.41 24.96
C ARG A 458 14.19 -10.27 24.92
N ARG A 459 13.78 -9.74 26.10
CA ARG A 459 12.87 -8.61 26.18
C ARG A 459 13.46 -7.37 25.49
N MET A 460 14.75 -7.09 25.68
CA MET A 460 15.46 -6.00 25.00
C MET A 460 15.48 -6.17 23.48
N ALA A 461 15.58 -7.41 22.99
CA ALA A 461 15.61 -7.76 21.56
C ALA A 461 14.22 -7.92 20.91
N THR A 462 13.15 -8.00 21.70
CA THR A 462 11.77 -8.16 21.21
C THR A 462 10.99 -6.84 21.35
N GLU A 463 10.96 -6.27 22.56
CA GLU A 463 10.22 -5.06 22.89
C GLU A 463 11.07 -3.78 22.76
N GLY A 464 12.38 -3.91 22.92
CA GLY A 464 13.35 -2.82 22.90
C GLY A 464 14.01 -2.63 21.55
N MET A 465 15.21 -2.05 21.56
CA MET A 465 15.99 -1.69 20.38
C MET A 465 17.28 -2.51 20.23
N LEU A 466 17.46 -3.61 20.94
CA LEU A 466 18.68 -4.40 20.89
C LEU A 466 18.81 -5.15 19.57
N MET A 467 19.81 -4.75 18.77
CA MET A 467 20.12 -5.29 17.45
C MET A 467 21.44 -6.06 17.42
N ASP A 468 22.40 -5.68 18.24
CA ASP A 468 23.73 -6.33 18.29
C ASP A 468 24.02 -6.76 19.72
N LEU A 469 24.23 -8.08 19.92
CA LEU A 469 24.51 -8.69 21.21
C LEU A 469 25.82 -9.49 21.17
N ASP A 470 26.81 -9.00 21.90
CA ASP A 470 28.09 -9.69 22.07
C ASP A 470 28.19 -10.35 23.47
N LEU A 471 28.13 -11.69 23.47
CA LEU A 471 28.31 -12.53 24.65
C LEU A 471 29.65 -13.27 24.64
N SER A 472 30.59 -12.93 23.75
CA SER A 472 31.84 -13.68 23.57
C SER A 472 32.65 -13.85 24.87
N ASP A 473 32.61 -12.86 25.76
CA ASP A 473 33.30 -12.85 27.05
C ASP A 473 32.35 -13.17 28.24
N ALA A 474 31.13 -13.60 27.92
CA ALA A 474 30.18 -14.10 28.91
C ALA A 474 30.33 -15.63 29.10
N ARG A 475 29.76 -16.15 30.18
CA ARG A 475 29.58 -17.58 30.43
C ARG A 475 28.16 -17.89 30.88
N ILE A 476 27.49 -18.78 30.19
CA ILE A 476 26.15 -19.25 30.62
C ILE A 476 26.32 -20.25 31.73
N VAL A 477 25.65 -20.01 32.87
CA VAL A 477 25.58 -20.94 33.98
C VAL A 477 24.18 -21.52 34.09
N GLY A 478 24.09 -22.79 34.50
CA GLY A 478 22.84 -23.47 34.71
C GLY A 478 22.02 -22.83 35.85
N ASN A 479 20.73 -23.15 35.83
CA ASN A 479 19.70 -22.64 36.72
C ASN A 479 19.23 -21.20 36.40
N GLY A 480 18.06 -20.89 36.93
CA GLY A 480 17.37 -19.65 36.60
C GLY A 480 16.34 -19.84 35.49
N ILE A 481 15.19 -19.18 35.64
CA ILE A 481 14.07 -19.26 34.70
C ILE A 481 14.37 -18.35 33.54
N LEU A 482 14.56 -18.95 32.37
CA LEU A 482 14.75 -18.25 31.10
C LEU A 482 13.42 -17.69 30.57
N ARG A 483 12.37 -18.50 30.60
CA ARG A 483 11.04 -18.18 30.07
C ARG A 483 9.98 -18.96 30.84
N SER A 484 8.84 -18.33 31.05
CA SER A 484 7.63 -19.00 31.56
C SER A 484 6.45 -18.55 30.72
N GLN A 485 5.77 -19.47 30.06
CA GLN A 485 4.65 -19.19 29.19
C GLN A 485 3.50 -20.12 29.43
N PRO A 486 2.26 -19.72 29.16
CA PRO A 486 1.12 -20.61 29.23
C PRO A 486 1.32 -21.82 28.33
N TYR A 487 1.10 -23.01 28.85
CA TYR A 487 1.03 -24.24 28.08
C TYR A 487 -0.43 -24.63 27.84
N ALA A 488 -1.24 -24.47 28.87
CA ALA A 488 -2.69 -24.58 28.81
C ALA A 488 -3.26 -23.49 29.73
N GLU A 489 -4.17 -22.69 29.23
CA GLU A 489 -4.86 -21.65 29.99
C GLU A 489 -6.21 -22.19 30.47
N ARG A 490 -6.60 -21.82 31.69
CA ARG A 490 -7.90 -22.14 32.24
C ARG A 490 -8.90 -21.07 31.75
N ASP A 491 -9.88 -21.48 30.95
CA ASP A 491 -11.02 -20.67 30.62
C ASP A 491 -12.26 -21.01 31.49
N ALA A 492 -13.39 -20.35 31.21
CA ALA A 492 -14.65 -20.60 31.93
C ALA A 492 -15.22 -22.02 31.71
N ALA A 493 -14.73 -22.77 30.73
CA ALA A 493 -15.15 -24.11 30.34
C ALA A 493 -14.15 -25.21 30.70
N GLY A 494 -12.91 -24.84 31.09
CA GLY A 494 -11.85 -25.79 31.39
C GLY A 494 -10.45 -25.29 31.07
N MET A 495 -9.52 -26.20 30.74
CA MET A 495 -8.17 -25.89 30.33
C MET A 495 -8.03 -26.11 28.83
N THR A 496 -7.59 -25.08 28.10
CA THR A 496 -7.25 -25.14 26.66
C THR A 496 -5.74 -25.19 26.47
N PHE A 497 -5.28 -25.93 25.45
CA PHE A 497 -3.87 -25.97 25.07
C PHE A 497 -3.48 -24.77 24.24
N SER A 498 -2.34 -24.14 24.54
CA SER A 498 -1.66 -23.27 23.62
C SER A 498 -1.05 -24.11 22.50
N THR A 499 -1.70 -24.13 21.33
CA THR A 499 -1.28 -24.93 20.15
C THR A 499 0.10 -24.53 19.63
N GLN A 500 0.56 -23.33 19.91
CA GLN A 500 1.79 -22.76 19.35
C GLN A 500 3.08 -23.51 19.74
N TYR A 501 3.08 -24.24 20.84
CA TYR A 501 4.25 -24.94 21.38
C TYR A 501 4.12 -26.44 21.47
N HIS A 502 2.98 -26.99 21.13
CA HIS A 502 2.73 -28.44 21.23
C HIS A 502 3.72 -29.24 20.37
N HIS A 503 3.95 -28.84 19.11
CA HIS A 503 4.90 -29.51 18.22
C HIS A 503 6.35 -29.43 18.69
N ILE A 504 6.73 -28.34 19.37
CA ILE A 504 8.10 -28.15 19.86
C ILE A 504 8.41 -29.03 21.05
N LEU A 505 7.41 -29.30 21.89
CA LEU A 505 7.59 -30.09 23.13
C LEU A 505 7.35 -31.58 22.94
N PHE A 506 6.52 -31.99 21.99
CA PHE A 506 6.05 -33.38 21.85
C PHE A 506 6.18 -33.96 20.42
N GLY A 507 6.75 -33.22 19.47
CA GLY A 507 6.74 -33.53 18.04
C GLY A 507 7.33 -34.89 17.62
N ASP A 508 8.09 -35.57 18.48
CA ASP A 508 8.77 -36.82 18.14
C ASP A 508 8.54 -37.96 19.15
N ILE A 509 7.48 -37.89 19.96
CA ILE A 509 7.12 -39.00 20.85
C ILE A 509 6.08 -39.89 20.13
N PRO A 510 6.45 -41.07 19.61
CA PRO A 510 5.51 -41.96 18.94
C PRO A 510 4.36 -42.36 19.89
N GLY A 511 3.14 -42.22 19.42
CA GLY A 511 1.93 -42.58 20.15
C GLY A 511 1.27 -41.47 20.96
N THR A 512 1.78 -40.23 20.93
CA THR A 512 1.20 -39.10 21.71
C THR A 512 0.23 -38.22 20.95
N GLU A 513 0.24 -38.24 19.62
CA GLU A 513 -0.60 -37.33 18.82
C GLU A 513 -2.10 -37.61 18.93
N GLU A 514 -2.53 -38.85 19.15
CA GLU A 514 -3.95 -39.19 19.25
C GLU A 514 -4.47 -39.22 20.70
N GLU A 515 -3.62 -39.62 21.66
CA GLU A 515 -4.03 -39.71 23.07
C GLU A 515 -4.09 -38.36 23.81
N TRP A 516 -3.40 -37.33 23.34
CA TRP A 516 -3.24 -36.04 24.04
C TRP A 516 -3.95 -34.87 23.35
N ARG A 517 -4.78 -35.12 22.38
CA ARG A 517 -5.76 -34.15 21.82
C ARG A 517 -6.90 -33.91 22.81
N ILE A 518 -6.56 -33.50 24.02
CA ILE A 518 -7.56 -33.25 25.05
C ILE A 518 -7.57 -31.74 25.28
N ASP A 519 -8.71 -31.11 25.01
CA ASP A 519 -8.97 -29.71 25.29
C ASP A 519 -8.86 -29.35 26.78
N THR A 520 -8.77 -30.37 27.66
CA THR A 520 -8.64 -30.19 29.11
C THR A 520 -7.75 -31.26 29.73
N ILE A 521 -6.73 -30.86 30.51
CA ILE A 521 -5.92 -31.80 31.33
C ILE A 521 -6.56 -31.93 32.71
N THR A 522 -7.11 -33.10 32.98
CA THR A 522 -7.67 -33.46 34.32
C THR A 522 -6.56 -33.72 35.35
N ASP A 523 -6.92 -33.75 36.64
CA ASP A 523 -5.98 -34.06 37.70
C ASP A 523 -5.39 -35.48 37.58
N VAL A 524 -6.16 -36.41 37.04
CA VAL A 524 -5.72 -37.80 36.80
C VAL A 524 -4.67 -37.82 35.70
N GLN A 525 -4.92 -37.13 34.58
CA GLN A 525 -3.98 -37.03 33.46
C GLN A 525 -2.69 -36.32 33.86
N TRP A 526 -2.77 -35.22 34.61
CA TRP A 526 -1.60 -34.55 35.15
C TRP A 526 -0.73 -35.46 36.00
N LYS A 527 -1.36 -36.24 36.90
CA LYS A 527 -0.67 -37.18 37.73
C LYS A 527 -0.01 -38.28 36.91
N GLU A 528 -0.67 -38.78 35.90
CA GLU A 528 -0.13 -39.79 34.99
C GLU A 528 1.07 -39.25 34.20
N MET A 529 0.95 -38.04 33.61
CA MET A 529 2.06 -37.35 32.93
C MET A 529 3.27 -37.21 33.86
N SER A 530 3.04 -36.80 35.09
CA SER A 530 4.11 -36.66 36.11
C SER A 530 4.79 -37.98 36.43
N LEU A 531 4.02 -39.06 36.62
CA LEU A 531 4.55 -40.39 36.87
C LEU A 531 5.36 -40.93 35.68
N ARG A 532 4.96 -40.60 34.46
CA ARG A 532 5.69 -41.01 33.24
C ARG A 532 6.89 -40.11 32.94
N GLY A 533 7.15 -39.07 33.75
CA GLY A 533 8.25 -38.14 33.55
C GLY A 533 8.03 -37.15 32.42
N LEU A 534 6.80 -37.00 31.90
CA LEU A 534 6.44 -36.13 30.78
C LEU A 534 6.24 -34.68 31.21
N THR A 535 6.49 -34.30 32.45
CA THR A 535 6.37 -32.94 32.97
C THR A 535 7.69 -32.19 33.04
N LYS A 536 8.79 -32.79 32.61
CA LYS A 536 10.13 -32.15 32.61
C LYS A 536 11.05 -32.76 31.56
N GLY A 537 11.88 -31.88 30.97
CA GLY A 537 13.02 -32.24 30.12
C GLY A 537 14.35 -31.83 30.75
N SER A 538 15.39 -31.73 29.92
CA SER A 538 16.73 -31.34 30.36
C SER A 538 16.82 -29.88 30.78
N ASP A 539 16.03 -29.04 30.14
CA ASP A 539 16.06 -27.59 30.26
C ASP A 539 14.66 -26.93 30.33
N TRP A 540 13.62 -27.75 30.55
CA TRP A 540 12.27 -27.28 30.74
C TRP A 540 11.51 -28.10 31.77
N SER A 541 10.45 -27.50 32.33
CA SER A 541 9.46 -28.21 33.15
C SER A 541 8.07 -27.65 32.97
N LEU A 542 7.05 -28.49 33.11
CA LEU A 542 5.66 -28.07 33.27
C LEU A 542 5.39 -27.78 34.74
N VAL A 543 4.74 -26.65 34.98
CA VAL A 543 4.26 -26.26 36.32
C VAL A 543 2.78 -25.96 36.23
N ARG A 544 1.99 -26.54 37.10
CA ARG A 544 0.55 -26.31 37.21
C ARG A 544 0.27 -25.43 38.41
N ASP A 545 -0.51 -24.38 38.20
CA ASP A 545 -0.96 -23.44 39.24
C ASP A 545 -2.45 -23.10 39.04
N GLU A 546 -2.97 -22.13 39.76
CA GLU A 546 -4.37 -21.69 39.68
C GLU A 546 -4.79 -21.13 38.35
N ASN A 547 -3.83 -20.62 37.56
CA ASN A 547 -4.04 -20.00 36.25
C ASN A 547 -3.86 -20.99 35.08
N GLY A 548 -3.52 -22.27 35.37
CA GLY A 548 -3.35 -23.29 34.35
C GLY A 548 -2.01 -24.00 34.40
N ILE A 549 -1.56 -24.48 33.24
CA ILE A 549 -0.26 -25.15 33.09
C ILE A 549 0.68 -24.21 32.35
N ARG A 550 1.88 -24.03 32.90
CA ARG A 550 2.96 -23.23 32.31
C ARG A 550 4.17 -24.09 32.02
N VAL A 551 4.83 -23.78 30.88
CA VAL A 551 6.15 -24.32 30.59
C VAL A 551 7.19 -23.35 31.13
N ARG A 552 8.11 -23.83 31.95
CA ARG A 552 9.30 -23.09 32.37
C ARG A 552 10.52 -23.64 31.68
N TYR A 553 11.27 -22.80 31.01
CA TYR A 553 12.55 -23.12 30.40
C TYR A 553 13.67 -22.63 31.32
N TYR A 554 14.74 -23.41 31.41
CA TYR A 554 15.90 -23.12 32.26
C TYR A 554 17.18 -23.08 31.44
N THR A 555 18.13 -22.26 31.85
CA THR A 555 19.48 -22.31 31.26
C THR A 555 20.23 -23.55 31.73
N ARG A 556 21.05 -24.09 30.84
CA ARG A 556 22.07 -25.12 31.10
C ARG A 556 23.44 -24.49 30.94
N SER A 557 24.43 -24.96 31.74
CA SER A 557 25.79 -24.43 31.67
C SER A 557 26.43 -24.71 30.33
N ASP A 558 26.95 -23.66 29.72
CA ASP A 558 27.68 -23.69 28.45
C ASP A 558 26.90 -24.33 27.28
N VAL A 559 25.54 -24.21 27.28
CA VAL A 559 24.64 -24.67 26.22
C VAL A 559 23.66 -23.57 25.85
N ILE A 560 23.45 -23.36 24.56
CA ILE A 560 22.31 -22.61 24.05
C ILE A 560 21.14 -23.57 23.97
N GLY A 561 20.25 -23.50 24.94
CA GLY A 561 19.12 -24.42 25.08
C GLY A 561 17.99 -24.13 24.11
N THR A 562 17.01 -25.03 24.09
CA THR A 562 15.79 -24.93 23.30
C THR A 562 15.10 -23.58 23.51
N LEU A 563 14.75 -22.87 22.44
CA LEU A 563 14.07 -21.57 22.45
C LEU A 563 14.78 -20.46 23.25
N MET A 564 16.08 -20.60 23.51
CA MET A 564 16.80 -19.67 24.40
C MET A 564 16.81 -18.23 23.90
N PHE A 565 16.97 -18.02 22.60
CA PHE A 565 16.86 -16.71 21.93
C PHE A 565 15.66 -16.64 20.98
N ALA A 566 14.67 -17.49 21.18
CA ALA A 566 13.47 -17.43 20.33
C ALA A 566 12.75 -16.07 20.45
N ASP A 567 12.11 -15.65 19.36
CA ASP A 567 11.38 -14.38 19.23
C ASP A 567 12.27 -13.12 19.40
N CYS A 568 13.60 -13.23 19.32
CA CYS A 568 14.51 -12.08 19.32
C CYS A 568 14.48 -11.39 17.96
N GLU A 569 13.33 -10.84 17.58
CA GLU A 569 13.03 -10.38 16.23
C GLU A 569 13.86 -9.17 15.78
N ASN A 570 14.46 -8.41 16.72
CA ASN A 570 15.25 -7.22 16.40
C ASN A 570 16.75 -7.51 16.29
N LEU A 571 17.23 -8.69 16.73
CA LEU A 571 18.64 -9.03 16.65
C LEU A 571 19.08 -9.20 15.20
N ILE A 572 20.11 -8.44 14.79
CA ILE A 572 20.80 -8.53 13.52
C ILE A 572 22.09 -9.33 13.68
N SER A 573 22.80 -9.14 14.80
CA SER A 573 24.07 -9.77 15.09
C SER A 573 24.06 -10.37 16.50
N LEU A 574 24.48 -11.64 16.60
CA LEU A 574 24.64 -12.33 17.88
C LEU A 574 25.97 -13.06 17.93
N ARG A 575 26.79 -12.69 18.90
CA ARG A 575 28.06 -13.40 19.18
C ARG A 575 27.93 -14.24 20.44
N LEU A 576 28.07 -15.57 20.30
CA LEU A 576 27.89 -16.52 21.39
C LEU A 576 29.13 -16.61 22.30
N PRO A 577 28.95 -17.01 23.57
CA PRO A 577 30.06 -17.22 24.50
C PRO A 577 31.07 -18.25 23.99
N LYS A 578 32.37 -17.98 24.17
CA LYS A 578 33.46 -18.88 23.80
C LYS A 578 33.41 -20.25 24.48
N THR A 579 32.66 -20.36 25.58
CA THR A 579 32.56 -21.59 26.38
C THR A 579 31.46 -22.53 25.88
N ILE A 580 30.63 -22.13 24.92
CA ILE A 580 29.49 -22.91 24.44
C ILE A 580 29.96 -24.21 23.78
N THR A 581 29.33 -25.31 24.17
CA THR A 581 29.61 -26.68 23.70
C THR A 581 28.49 -27.29 22.88
N GLY A 582 27.27 -26.70 22.94
CA GLY A 582 26.10 -27.18 22.19
C GLY A 582 25.04 -26.13 21.95
N ILE A 583 24.31 -26.30 20.86
CA ILE A 583 23.17 -25.46 20.44
C ILE A 583 22.02 -26.42 20.10
N GLU A 584 20.88 -26.22 20.75
CA GLU A 584 19.72 -27.12 20.68
C GLU A 584 18.65 -26.67 19.70
N ASP A 585 17.60 -27.47 19.56
CA ASP A 585 16.49 -27.24 18.63
C ASP A 585 15.83 -25.88 18.85
N ASN A 586 15.53 -25.18 17.73
CA ASN A 586 14.79 -23.93 17.75
C ASN A 586 15.40 -22.83 18.66
N ALA A 587 16.70 -22.91 18.95
CA ALA A 587 17.39 -21.96 19.83
C ALA A 587 17.20 -20.50 19.40
N PHE A 588 17.11 -20.26 18.11
CA PHE A 588 16.93 -18.93 17.49
C PHE A 588 15.62 -18.80 16.72
N TRP A 589 14.60 -19.56 17.11
CA TRP A 589 13.31 -19.56 16.43
C TRP A 589 12.68 -18.16 16.35
N LYS A 590 12.23 -17.76 15.14
CA LYS A 590 11.71 -16.40 14.86
C LYS A 590 12.70 -15.25 15.10
N CYS A 591 13.99 -15.48 15.02
CA CYS A 591 14.97 -14.39 14.92
C CYS A 591 15.02 -13.87 13.49
N PHE A 592 13.95 -13.22 13.03
CA PHE A 592 13.73 -12.86 11.62
C PHE A 592 14.69 -11.82 11.06
N CYS A 593 15.37 -11.03 11.90
CA CYS A 593 16.38 -10.06 11.49
C CYS A 593 17.81 -10.58 11.65
N LEU A 594 18.03 -11.81 12.14
CA LEU A 594 19.37 -12.31 12.44
C LEU A 594 20.15 -12.62 11.16
N GLU A 595 21.09 -11.75 10.83
CA GLU A 595 21.97 -11.88 9.64
C GLU A 595 23.32 -12.53 9.97
N HIS A 596 23.84 -12.28 11.18
CA HIS A 596 25.16 -12.74 11.59
C HIS A 596 25.10 -13.48 12.93
N LEU A 597 25.40 -14.77 12.90
CA LEU A 597 25.55 -15.59 14.10
C LEU A 597 27.03 -16.03 14.24
N TYR A 598 27.71 -15.54 15.27
CA TYR A 598 29.10 -15.92 15.57
C TYR A 598 29.13 -17.03 16.62
N ILE A 599 29.67 -18.19 16.25
CA ILE A 599 29.77 -19.37 17.10
C ILE A 599 31.23 -19.71 17.41
N PRO A 600 31.56 -20.19 18.63
CA PRO A 600 32.93 -20.58 18.96
C PRO A 600 33.33 -21.86 18.23
N LYS A 601 34.62 -21.96 17.91
CA LYS A 601 35.20 -23.23 17.45
C LYS A 601 35.09 -24.29 18.53
N GLY A 602 34.69 -25.49 18.15
CA GLY A 602 34.62 -26.62 19.10
C GLY A 602 33.23 -26.94 19.64
N ILE A 603 32.17 -26.35 19.07
CA ILE A 603 30.80 -26.81 19.31
C ILE A 603 30.70 -28.29 18.92
N ARG A 604 30.25 -29.13 19.87
CA ARG A 604 30.12 -30.59 19.69
C ARG A 604 28.78 -30.98 19.12
N ASN A 605 27.74 -30.27 19.53
CA ASN A 605 26.37 -30.53 19.15
C ASN A 605 25.73 -29.24 18.60
N PHE A 606 25.44 -29.23 17.33
CA PHE A 606 24.67 -28.17 16.66
C PHE A 606 23.43 -28.83 16.05
N SER A 607 22.26 -28.50 16.55
CA SER A 607 21.01 -29.07 16.04
C SER A 607 20.70 -28.53 14.65
N ASP A 608 20.29 -29.41 13.72
CA ASP A 608 19.82 -29.02 12.40
C ASP A 608 18.58 -28.12 12.45
N LYS A 609 17.83 -28.17 13.54
CA LYS A 609 16.63 -27.36 13.77
C LYS A 609 16.91 -26.05 14.53
N ALA A 610 18.16 -25.79 14.94
CA ALA A 610 18.51 -24.64 15.78
C ALA A 610 18.15 -23.29 15.10
N LEU A 611 18.26 -23.24 13.79
CA LEU A 611 18.06 -22.04 12.94
C LEU A 611 16.68 -21.95 12.31
N ASN A 612 15.72 -22.76 12.74
CA ASN A 612 14.37 -22.67 12.25
C ASN A 612 13.78 -21.26 12.47
N GLY A 613 13.19 -20.67 11.40
CA GLY A 613 12.59 -19.34 11.46
C GLY A 613 13.59 -18.18 11.51
N THR A 614 14.86 -18.42 11.19
CA THR A 614 15.83 -17.37 10.86
C THR A 614 15.80 -17.05 9.36
N PRO A 615 16.35 -15.90 8.90
CA PRO A 615 16.44 -15.60 7.48
C PRO A 615 17.19 -16.70 6.71
N PRO A 616 16.76 -17.07 5.51
CA PRO A 616 17.40 -18.13 4.72
C PRO A 616 18.81 -17.77 4.24
N PHE A 617 19.18 -16.50 4.34
CA PHE A 617 20.47 -15.95 3.96
C PHE A 617 21.36 -15.59 5.14
N MET A 618 20.99 -15.98 6.36
CA MET A 618 21.79 -15.75 7.57
C MET A 618 23.17 -16.41 7.45
N GLU A 619 24.19 -15.71 7.93
CA GLU A 619 25.59 -16.18 7.94
C GLU A 619 26.00 -16.70 9.31
N VAL A 620 26.52 -17.92 9.34
CA VAL A 620 27.11 -18.50 10.54
C VAL A 620 28.64 -18.40 10.46
N HIS A 621 29.25 -17.64 11.37
CA HIS A 621 30.69 -17.42 11.45
C HIS A 621 31.29 -18.26 12.57
N SER A 622 32.28 -19.08 12.27
CA SER A 622 33.02 -19.87 13.27
C SER A 622 34.32 -19.15 13.68
N GLU A 623 34.39 -18.72 14.92
CA GLU A 623 35.51 -17.92 15.49
C GLU A 623 36.44 -18.69 16.43
#